data_f7d2ba3430b00d0e9c3484e34ca3f854
#
_entry.id   f7d2ba3430b00d0e9c3484e34ca3f854
#
_cell.length_a   1.000
_cell.length_b   1.000
_cell.length_c   1.000
_cell.angle_alpha   90.00
_cell.angle_beta   90.00
_cell.angle_gamma   90.00
#
_symmetry.space_group_name_H-M   'P 1'
#
loop_
_entity.id
_entity.type
_entity.pdbx_description
1 polymer ?
#
loop_
_entity_poly.entity_id
_entity_poly.type
_entity_poly.pdbx_seq_one_letter_code
_entity_poly.pdbx_strand_id
1 'polypeptide(L)'
;MKKILFAILSFAFVSANAQTADDVIQKYSKAMGELAAFNAIKTMKTTGTITTQGVDLALTSQIINGKAVRSDVQAMGQSVINSYKDGKGWKINPFAGVTTITDMTPEELIDFKSQSMIANQLMDYKARGHKVELQGQEDVEGVKTYKIKLTNKDDNKVTTYFISVTDNTIVKSVSTRQLQGQDIEIETFYSDIKDFNGLKFPMVRTQKMQGQVFQEIKIATIEFNVPIDEKIFDKS
;
A
#
# COMPACT_ATOMS: atom_id res chain seq x y z
N MET A 1 -32.46 58.17 -34.86
CA MET A 1 -32.02 56.82 -35.28
C MET A 1 -30.89 56.38 -34.33
N LYS A 2 -31.19 55.58 -33.31
CA LYS A 2 -30.23 55.09 -32.31
C LYS A 2 -29.74 53.70 -32.79
N LYS A 3 -28.44 53.55 -33.12
CA LYS A 3 -27.82 52.30 -33.47
C LYS A 3 -27.40 51.59 -32.18
N ILE A 4 -28.07 50.49 -31.86
CA ILE A 4 -27.68 49.60 -30.74
C ILE A 4 -26.62 48.63 -31.26
N LEU A 5 -25.41 48.76 -30.76
CA LEU A 5 -24.29 47.87 -31.05
C LEU A 5 -24.37 46.64 -30.11
N PHE A 6 -24.73 45.49 -30.66
CA PHE A 6 -24.77 44.23 -29.91
C PHE A 6 -23.34 43.66 -29.86
N ALA A 7 -22.67 43.76 -28.72
CA ALA A 7 -21.38 43.11 -28.50
C ALA A 7 -21.64 41.65 -28.14
N ILE A 8 -21.34 40.74 -29.07
CA ILE A 8 -21.37 39.30 -28.84
C ILE A 8 -20.07 38.93 -28.06
N LEU A 9 -20.25 38.70 -26.76
CA LEU A 9 -19.16 38.19 -25.89
C LEU A 9 -19.00 36.68 -26.13
N SER A 10 -18.05 36.30 -27.00
CA SER A 10 -17.70 34.90 -27.25
C SER A 10 -17.01 34.31 -26.00
N PHE A 11 -17.73 33.58 -25.20
CA PHE A 11 -17.15 32.77 -24.15
C PHE A 11 -16.40 31.59 -24.79
N ALA A 12 -15.08 31.70 -24.93
CA ALA A 12 -14.22 30.57 -25.26
C ALA A 12 -14.21 29.62 -24.04
N PHE A 13 -14.96 28.52 -24.12
CA PHE A 13 -14.80 27.40 -23.20
C PHE A 13 -13.41 26.78 -23.45
N VAL A 14 -12.45 27.18 -22.64
CA VAL A 14 -11.20 26.44 -22.54
C VAL A 14 -11.56 25.14 -21.85
N SER A 15 -11.70 24.06 -22.60
CA SER A 15 -11.75 22.70 -22.09
C SER A 15 -10.39 22.39 -21.46
N ALA A 16 -10.19 22.81 -20.21
CA ALA A 16 -9.10 22.28 -19.42
C ALA A 16 -9.34 20.77 -19.34
N ASN A 17 -8.49 19.95 -19.98
CA ASN A 17 -8.47 18.52 -19.74
C ASN A 17 -8.18 18.33 -18.25
N ALA A 18 -9.22 18.22 -17.44
CA ALA A 18 -9.09 17.94 -16.03
C ALA A 18 -8.45 16.56 -15.90
N GLN A 19 -7.27 16.51 -15.30
CA GLN A 19 -6.58 15.27 -15.03
C GLN A 19 -7.48 14.35 -14.21
N THR A 20 -7.65 13.11 -14.66
CA THR A 20 -8.50 12.13 -13.98
C THR A 20 -7.70 11.28 -12.98
N ALA A 21 -8.39 10.59 -12.09
CA ALA A 21 -7.76 9.60 -11.20
C ALA A 21 -7.04 8.51 -12.01
N ASP A 22 -7.64 8.09 -13.13
CA ASP A 22 -7.07 7.09 -14.04
C ASP A 22 -5.73 7.54 -14.62
N ASP A 23 -5.64 8.80 -15.09
CA ASP A 23 -4.40 9.35 -15.66
C ASP A 23 -3.27 9.37 -14.62
N VAL A 24 -3.58 9.75 -13.38
CA VAL A 24 -2.59 9.77 -12.30
C VAL A 24 -2.12 8.35 -11.97
N ILE A 25 -3.06 7.41 -11.84
CA ILE A 25 -2.75 6.01 -11.52
C ILE A 25 -1.97 5.34 -12.65
N GLN A 26 -2.29 5.63 -13.92
CA GLN A 26 -1.54 5.10 -15.07
C GLN A 26 -0.09 5.59 -15.05
N LYS A 27 0.13 6.88 -14.77
CA LYS A 27 1.50 7.43 -14.65
C LYS A 27 2.25 6.80 -13.48
N TYR A 28 1.59 6.64 -12.34
CA TYR A 28 2.14 5.92 -11.18
C TYR A 28 2.53 4.48 -11.55
N SER A 29 1.62 3.72 -12.16
CA SER A 29 1.88 2.34 -12.57
C SER A 29 3.11 2.26 -13.50
N LYS A 30 3.17 3.13 -14.50
CA LYS A 30 4.29 3.21 -15.43
C LYS A 30 5.60 3.59 -14.74
N ALA A 31 5.56 4.52 -13.79
CA ALA A 31 6.74 4.95 -13.04
C ALA A 31 7.30 3.84 -12.15
N MET A 32 6.44 2.95 -11.63
CA MET A 32 6.84 1.84 -10.76
C MET A 32 7.25 0.56 -11.49
N GLY A 33 6.96 0.43 -12.82
CA GLY A 33 7.35 -0.73 -13.62
C GLY A 33 6.20 -1.51 -14.24
N GLU A 34 5.02 -0.90 -14.28
CA GLU A 34 3.78 -1.41 -14.86
C GLU A 34 3.18 -2.66 -14.19
N LEU A 35 1.86 -2.72 -14.16
CA LEU A 35 1.10 -3.80 -13.50
C LEU A 35 1.44 -5.19 -14.07
N ALA A 36 1.63 -5.29 -15.40
CA ALA A 36 1.91 -6.58 -16.03
C ALA A 36 3.21 -7.23 -15.54
N ALA A 37 4.24 -6.41 -15.30
CA ALA A 37 5.53 -6.90 -14.78
C ALA A 37 5.40 -7.36 -13.31
N PHE A 38 4.65 -6.66 -12.48
CA PHE A 38 4.34 -7.09 -11.11
C PHE A 38 3.56 -8.41 -11.09
N ASN A 39 2.58 -8.57 -11.98
CA ASN A 39 1.78 -9.79 -12.10
C ASN A 39 2.58 -10.99 -12.64
N ALA A 40 3.67 -10.76 -13.34
CA ALA A 40 4.57 -11.82 -13.81
C ALA A 40 5.44 -12.44 -12.70
N ILE A 41 5.61 -11.74 -11.57
CA ILE A 41 6.33 -12.27 -10.41
C ILE A 41 5.44 -13.32 -9.74
N LYS A 42 5.96 -14.55 -9.61
CA LYS A 42 5.25 -15.66 -8.96
C LYS A 42 5.43 -15.66 -7.45
N THR A 43 6.64 -15.39 -7.00
CA THR A 43 7.00 -15.38 -5.57
C THR A 43 7.91 -14.21 -5.25
N MET A 44 7.82 -13.72 -4.02
CA MET A 44 8.71 -12.70 -3.51
C MET A 44 9.09 -13.02 -2.06
N LYS A 45 10.39 -12.95 -1.77
CA LYS A 45 10.91 -13.02 -0.40
C LYS A 45 11.60 -11.71 -0.08
N THR A 46 11.28 -11.14 1.07
CA THR A 46 11.95 -9.94 1.57
C THR A 46 12.52 -10.19 2.96
N THR A 47 13.68 -9.61 3.23
CA THR A 47 14.23 -9.52 4.58
C THR A 47 14.45 -8.06 4.94
N GLY A 48 14.47 -7.77 6.21
CA GLY A 48 14.65 -6.40 6.68
C GLY A 48 14.53 -6.29 8.18
N THR A 49 14.22 -5.08 8.62
CA THR A 49 14.10 -4.73 10.03
C THR A 49 12.82 -3.93 10.24
N ILE A 50 12.15 -4.18 11.35
CA ILE A 50 11.10 -3.32 11.90
C ILE A 50 11.68 -2.65 13.14
N THR A 51 11.80 -1.33 13.12
CA THR A 51 12.13 -0.54 14.31
C THR A 51 10.86 -0.05 14.96
N THR A 52 10.62 -0.43 16.20
CA THR A 52 9.48 0.04 17.01
C THR A 52 9.93 0.31 18.43
N GLN A 53 9.52 1.44 19.02
CA GLN A 53 9.94 1.86 20.38
C GLN A 53 11.48 1.84 20.56
N GLY A 54 12.24 2.15 19.50
CA GLY A 54 13.71 2.13 19.52
C GLY A 54 14.36 0.75 19.49
N VAL A 55 13.59 -0.32 19.26
CA VAL A 55 14.10 -1.70 19.18
C VAL A 55 14.01 -2.19 17.73
N ASP A 56 15.12 -2.73 17.23
CA ASP A 56 15.19 -3.33 15.89
C ASP A 56 14.83 -4.81 15.97
N LEU A 57 13.85 -5.22 15.16
CA LEU A 57 13.33 -6.58 15.07
C LEU A 57 13.55 -7.11 13.66
N ALA A 58 14.13 -8.30 13.55
CA ALA A 58 14.33 -8.91 12.23
C ALA A 58 13.00 -9.30 11.59
N LEU A 59 12.81 -8.89 10.32
CA LEU A 59 11.63 -9.17 9.51
C LEU A 59 12.00 -10.10 8.37
N THR A 60 11.18 -11.14 8.17
CA THR A 60 11.12 -11.90 6.92
C THR A 60 9.68 -11.92 6.43
N SER A 61 9.48 -11.65 5.13
CA SER A 61 8.19 -11.80 4.48
C SER A 61 8.34 -12.67 3.24
N GLN A 62 7.37 -13.58 3.03
CA GLN A 62 7.31 -14.49 1.88
C GLN A 62 5.92 -14.41 1.26
N ILE A 63 5.87 -14.22 -0.06
CA ILE A 63 4.63 -14.04 -0.81
C ILE A 63 4.60 -15.02 -1.98
N ILE A 64 3.49 -15.74 -2.14
CA ILE A 64 3.08 -16.36 -3.40
C ILE A 64 2.01 -15.45 -3.99
N ASN A 65 2.32 -14.78 -5.08
CA ASN A 65 1.55 -13.68 -5.64
C ASN A 65 0.07 -14.03 -5.85
N GLY A 66 -0.81 -13.28 -5.17
CA GLY A 66 -2.26 -13.48 -5.22
C GLY A 66 -2.78 -14.71 -4.46
N LYS A 67 -1.91 -15.51 -3.83
CA LYS A 67 -2.30 -16.75 -3.16
C LYS A 67 -2.01 -16.75 -1.67
N ALA A 68 -0.78 -16.38 -1.28
CA ALA A 68 -0.34 -16.52 0.11
C ALA A 68 0.64 -15.41 0.51
N VAL A 69 0.63 -15.07 1.79
CA VAL A 69 1.64 -14.22 2.42
C VAL A 69 1.90 -14.70 3.85
N ARG A 70 3.18 -14.73 4.21
CA ARG A 70 3.62 -14.94 5.60
C ARG A 70 4.63 -13.88 5.98
N SER A 71 4.48 -13.33 7.17
CA SER A 71 5.45 -12.46 7.82
C SER A 71 5.88 -13.04 9.15
N ASP A 72 7.19 -13.08 9.37
CA ASP A 72 7.83 -13.50 10.61
C ASP A 72 8.65 -12.34 11.15
N VAL A 73 8.35 -11.89 12.35
CA VAL A 73 9.09 -10.86 13.07
C VAL A 73 9.69 -11.49 14.32
N GLN A 74 11.03 -11.47 14.42
CA GLN A 74 11.77 -12.00 15.55
C GLN A 74 11.97 -10.94 16.62
N ALA A 75 11.49 -11.19 17.83
CA ALA A 75 11.57 -10.28 18.95
C ALA A 75 11.92 -11.06 20.24
N MET A 76 13.03 -10.73 20.87
CA MET A 76 13.43 -11.29 22.18
C MET A 76 13.36 -12.84 22.25
N GLY A 77 13.79 -13.52 21.18
CA GLY A 77 13.76 -14.99 21.09
C GLY A 77 12.38 -15.59 20.81
N GLN A 78 11.36 -14.77 20.58
CA GLN A 78 10.02 -15.19 20.20
C GLN A 78 9.67 -14.67 18.79
N SER A 79 8.72 -15.32 18.13
CA SER A 79 8.27 -14.95 16.80
C SER A 79 6.84 -14.40 16.82
N VAL A 80 6.64 -13.23 16.22
CA VAL A 80 5.31 -12.78 15.82
C VAL A 80 5.11 -13.25 14.37
N ILE A 81 4.11 -14.09 14.15
CA ILE A 81 3.85 -14.69 12.85
C ILE A 81 2.44 -14.34 12.41
N ASN A 82 2.32 -13.91 11.18
CA ASN A 82 1.05 -13.79 10.47
C ASN A 82 1.16 -14.59 9.18
N SER A 83 0.18 -15.44 8.90
CA SER A 83 0.16 -16.30 7.73
C SER A 83 -1.24 -16.33 7.12
N TYR A 84 -1.32 -16.13 5.80
CA TYR A 84 -2.54 -16.19 5.00
C TYR A 84 -2.29 -17.05 3.77
N LYS A 85 -3.26 -17.91 3.41
CA LYS A 85 -3.25 -18.71 2.18
C LYS A 85 -4.70 -19.01 1.75
N ASP A 86 -5.05 -18.70 0.51
CA ASP A 86 -6.31 -19.09 -0.13
C ASP A 86 -7.56 -18.79 0.73
N GLY A 87 -7.65 -17.59 1.32
CA GLY A 87 -8.81 -17.16 2.12
C GLY A 87 -8.81 -17.64 3.57
N LYS A 88 -7.78 -18.33 4.02
CA LYS A 88 -7.59 -18.73 5.43
C LYS A 88 -6.35 -18.07 5.98
N GLY A 89 -6.37 -17.75 7.27
CA GLY A 89 -5.21 -17.13 7.89
C GLY A 89 -5.13 -17.44 9.38
N TRP A 90 -3.92 -17.43 9.89
CA TRP A 90 -3.61 -17.64 11.30
C TRP A 90 -2.48 -16.72 11.75
N LYS A 91 -2.40 -16.51 13.04
CA LYS A 91 -1.40 -15.66 13.67
C LYS A 91 -0.95 -16.17 15.02
N ILE A 92 0.26 -15.78 15.42
CA ILE A 92 0.81 -15.87 16.75
C ILE A 92 1.40 -14.50 17.10
N ASN A 93 1.06 -13.96 18.26
CA ASN A 93 1.66 -12.74 18.77
C ASN A 93 1.80 -12.82 20.30
N PRO A 94 2.92 -13.36 20.80
CA PRO A 94 3.14 -13.52 22.23
C PRO A 94 3.09 -12.19 23.01
N PHE A 95 3.49 -11.09 22.37
CA PHE A 95 3.50 -9.76 23.00
C PHE A 95 2.11 -9.15 23.13
N ALA A 96 1.12 -9.66 22.40
CA ALA A 96 -0.29 -9.32 22.55
C ALA A 96 -1.09 -10.39 23.33
N GLY A 97 -0.39 -11.30 24.04
CA GLY A 97 -1.02 -12.39 24.77
C GLY A 97 -1.52 -13.56 23.92
N VAL A 98 -1.24 -13.57 22.61
CA VAL A 98 -1.62 -14.64 21.68
C VAL A 98 -0.44 -15.61 21.55
N THR A 99 -0.29 -16.51 22.52
CA THR A 99 0.85 -17.46 22.61
C THR A 99 0.61 -18.77 21.84
N THR A 100 -0.61 -19.00 21.36
CA THR A 100 -1.00 -20.16 20.55
C THR A 100 -1.51 -19.71 19.20
N ILE A 101 -1.58 -20.62 18.24
CA ILE A 101 -2.12 -20.33 16.90
C ILE A 101 -3.59 -19.91 17.04
N THR A 102 -3.91 -18.73 16.52
CA THR A 102 -5.26 -18.16 16.49
C THR A 102 -5.64 -17.85 15.06
N ASP A 103 -6.88 -18.12 14.68
CA ASP A 103 -7.40 -17.75 13.36
C ASP A 103 -7.49 -16.23 13.20
N MET A 104 -7.27 -15.77 12.00
CA MET A 104 -7.50 -14.38 11.63
C MET A 104 -9.01 -14.08 11.58
N THR A 105 -9.37 -12.87 11.97
CA THR A 105 -10.74 -12.35 11.81
C THR A 105 -11.08 -12.13 10.32
N PRO A 106 -12.36 -12.03 9.94
CA PRO A 106 -12.74 -11.71 8.56
C PRO A 106 -12.08 -10.42 8.03
N GLU A 107 -11.94 -9.40 8.86
CA GLU A 107 -11.26 -8.15 8.48
C GLU A 107 -9.77 -8.36 8.20
N GLU A 108 -9.08 -9.09 9.09
CA GLU A 108 -7.67 -9.42 8.89
C GLU A 108 -7.47 -10.25 7.61
N LEU A 109 -8.39 -11.16 7.29
CA LEU A 109 -8.32 -11.94 6.04
C LEU A 109 -8.40 -11.04 4.79
N ILE A 110 -9.23 -9.97 4.80
CA ILE A 110 -9.29 -8.99 3.70
C ILE A 110 -7.95 -8.26 3.57
N ASP A 111 -7.39 -7.79 4.68
CA ASP A 111 -6.10 -7.08 4.68
C ASP A 111 -4.96 -7.97 4.18
N PHE A 112 -4.88 -9.22 4.67
CA PHE A 112 -3.83 -10.17 4.28
C PHE A 112 -4.01 -10.70 2.85
N LYS A 113 -5.25 -10.83 2.36
CA LYS A 113 -5.52 -11.08 0.94
C LYS A 113 -4.92 -9.97 0.06
N SER A 114 -5.10 -8.72 0.45
CA SER A 114 -4.48 -7.59 -0.27
C SER A 114 -2.95 -7.63 -0.19
N GLN A 115 -2.36 -7.99 0.96
CA GLN A 115 -0.92 -8.11 1.15
C GLN A 115 -0.31 -9.31 0.41
N SER A 116 -1.09 -10.34 0.07
CA SER A 116 -0.61 -11.46 -0.74
C SER A 116 -0.33 -11.08 -2.20
N MET A 117 -0.77 -9.91 -2.63
CA MET A 117 -0.53 -9.38 -3.96
C MET A 117 0.71 -8.48 -3.96
N ILE A 118 1.65 -8.73 -4.87
CA ILE A 118 2.89 -7.94 -4.98
C ILE A 118 2.61 -6.55 -5.55
N ALA A 119 1.70 -6.45 -6.52
CA ALA A 119 1.25 -5.16 -7.05
C ALA A 119 0.45 -4.38 -6.00
N ASN A 120 0.74 -3.08 -5.86
CA ASN A 120 -0.07 -2.19 -5.04
C ASN A 120 -1.52 -2.18 -5.54
N GLN A 121 -2.49 -2.22 -4.61
CA GLN A 121 -3.92 -2.24 -4.95
C GLN A 121 -4.37 -1.04 -5.81
N LEU A 122 -3.65 0.07 -5.80
CA LEU A 122 -3.93 1.21 -6.65
C LEU A 122 -3.66 0.90 -8.13
N MET A 123 -2.67 0.04 -8.45
CA MET A 123 -2.33 -0.30 -9.83
C MET A 123 -3.40 -1.13 -10.53
N ASP A 124 -4.09 -2.00 -9.79
CA ASP A 124 -5.10 -2.94 -10.32
C ASP A 124 -6.50 -2.72 -9.73
N TYR A 125 -6.77 -1.51 -9.22
CA TYR A 125 -8.02 -1.17 -8.53
C TYR A 125 -9.29 -1.55 -9.33
N LYS A 126 -9.25 -1.42 -10.67
CA LYS A 126 -10.38 -1.78 -11.54
C LYS A 126 -10.66 -3.29 -11.50
N ALA A 127 -9.60 -4.10 -11.64
CA ALA A 127 -9.73 -5.56 -11.60
C ALA A 127 -10.22 -6.06 -10.23
N ARG A 128 -9.81 -5.39 -9.16
CA ARG A 128 -10.30 -5.67 -7.79
C ARG A 128 -11.70 -5.12 -7.51
N GLY A 129 -12.22 -4.26 -8.40
CA GLY A 129 -13.52 -3.60 -8.23
C GLY A 129 -13.53 -2.48 -7.18
N HIS A 130 -12.36 -1.95 -6.82
CA HIS A 130 -12.25 -0.78 -5.94
C HIS A 130 -12.67 0.50 -6.65
N LYS A 131 -13.09 1.51 -5.87
CA LYS A 131 -13.42 2.83 -6.39
C LYS A 131 -12.26 3.78 -6.11
N VAL A 132 -11.97 4.68 -7.06
CA VAL A 132 -10.95 5.73 -6.90
C VAL A 132 -11.52 7.09 -7.26
N GLU A 133 -11.06 8.11 -6.54
CA GLU A 133 -11.44 9.52 -6.74
C GLU A 133 -10.19 10.40 -6.65
N LEU A 134 -9.98 11.28 -7.63
CA LEU A 134 -8.98 12.35 -7.52
C LEU A 134 -9.58 13.49 -6.69
N GLN A 135 -9.00 13.75 -5.53
CA GLN A 135 -9.44 14.80 -4.60
C GLN A 135 -8.68 16.13 -4.75
N GLY A 136 -7.88 16.27 -5.83
CA GLY A 136 -7.07 17.45 -6.10
C GLY A 136 -5.60 17.24 -5.82
N GLN A 137 -4.92 18.31 -5.40
CA GLN A 137 -3.49 18.30 -5.07
C GLN A 137 -3.28 18.80 -3.65
N GLU A 138 -2.24 18.28 -3.00
CA GLU A 138 -1.83 18.65 -1.63
C GLU A 138 -0.30 18.60 -1.54
N ASP A 139 0.28 19.47 -0.71
CA ASP A 139 1.72 19.42 -0.41
C ASP A 139 1.95 18.46 0.77
N VAL A 140 2.90 17.55 0.61
CA VAL A 140 3.31 16.60 1.65
C VAL A 140 4.80 16.80 1.91
N GLU A 141 5.14 17.41 3.03
CA GLU A 141 6.53 17.70 3.44
C GLU A 141 7.36 18.39 2.32
N GLY A 142 6.74 19.36 1.60
CA GLY A 142 7.37 20.11 0.51
C GLY A 142 7.30 19.43 -0.86
N VAL A 143 6.69 18.25 -0.96
CA VAL A 143 6.45 17.56 -2.24
C VAL A 143 5.02 17.79 -2.70
N LYS A 144 4.84 18.40 -3.87
CA LYS A 144 3.52 18.56 -4.49
C LYS A 144 2.98 17.20 -4.94
N THR A 145 1.79 16.82 -4.47
CA THR A 145 1.21 15.51 -4.72
C THR A 145 -0.21 15.60 -5.26
N TYR A 146 -0.62 14.57 -6.03
CA TYR A 146 -2.02 14.26 -6.30
C TYR A 146 -2.59 13.45 -5.14
N LYS A 147 -3.78 13.82 -4.68
CA LYS A 147 -4.50 13.11 -3.62
C LYS A 147 -5.52 12.18 -4.23
N ILE A 148 -5.30 10.87 -4.13
CA ILE A 148 -6.18 9.82 -4.64
C ILE A 148 -6.81 9.07 -3.48
N LYS A 149 -8.13 9.12 -3.37
CA LYS A 149 -8.91 8.31 -2.44
C LYS A 149 -9.24 6.97 -3.11
N LEU A 150 -8.90 5.86 -2.48
CA LEU A 150 -9.32 4.52 -2.87
C LEU A 150 -10.29 3.98 -1.82
N THR A 151 -11.45 3.50 -2.26
CA THR A 151 -12.41 2.78 -1.40
C THR A 151 -12.39 1.30 -1.77
N ASN A 152 -12.01 0.47 -0.82
CA ASN A 152 -11.95 -0.97 -0.96
C ASN A 152 -13.37 -1.54 -1.11
N LYS A 153 -13.58 -2.44 -2.08
CA LYS A 153 -14.87 -3.06 -2.38
C LYS A 153 -15.34 -4.02 -1.27
N ASP A 154 -14.40 -4.74 -0.64
CA ASP A 154 -14.72 -5.87 0.24
C ASP A 154 -15.16 -5.41 1.65
N ASP A 155 -14.61 -4.28 2.14
CA ASP A 155 -14.88 -3.76 3.49
C ASP A 155 -15.23 -2.27 3.56
N ASN A 156 -15.28 -1.58 2.42
CA ASN A 156 -15.48 -0.13 2.27
C ASN A 156 -14.42 0.73 2.99
N LYS A 157 -13.32 0.16 3.45
CA LYS A 157 -12.23 0.95 4.04
C LYS A 157 -11.61 1.89 3.00
N VAL A 158 -11.22 3.05 3.48
CA VAL A 158 -10.61 4.09 2.66
C VAL A 158 -9.12 4.12 2.88
N THR A 159 -8.35 4.16 1.77
CA THR A 159 -6.94 4.53 1.77
C THR A 159 -6.75 5.74 0.87
N THR A 160 -6.14 6.79 1.41
CA THR A 160 -5.78 7.97 0.63
C THR A 160 -4.30 7.90 0.26
N TYR A 161 -3.99 7.98 -1.04
CA TYR A 161 -2.63 7.98 -1.58
C TYR A 161 -2.25 9.38 -2.01
N PHE A 162 -1.01 9.77 -1.72
CA PHE A 162 -0.40 11.02 -2.14
C PHE A 162 0.73 10.67 -3.11
N ILE A 163 0.52 11.00 -4.38
CA ILE A 163 1.41 10.63 -5.49
C ILE A 163 2.14 11.88 -5.96
N SER A 164 3.46 11.88 -5.95
CA SER A 164 4.29 12.99 -6.41
C SER A 164 3.92 13.39 -7.85
N VAL A 165 3.74 14.70 -8.05
CA VAL A 165 3.48 15.27 -9.38
C VAL A 165 4.70 15.15 -10.28
N THR A 166 5.90 15.12 -9.71
CA THR A 166 7.17 15.15 -10.44
C THR A 166 7.59 13.77 -10.93
N ASP A 167 7.67 12.80 -10.05
CA ASP A 167 8.21 11.46 -10.35
C ASP A 167 7.14 10.36 -10.36
N ASN A 168 5.90 10.71 -10.05
CA ASN A 168 4.73 9.83 -10.03
C ASN A 168 4.88 8.62 -9.08
N THR A 169 5.66 8.75 -8.01
CA THR A 169 5.75 7.73 -6.95
C THR A 169 4.84 8.07 -5.78
N ILE A 170 4.44 7.06 -4.99
CA ILE A 170 3.69 7.31 -3.74
C ILE A 170 4.66 7.89 -2.70
N VAL A 171 4.35 9.07 -2.19
CA VAL A 171 5.08 9.74 -1.09
C VAL A 171 4.51 9.32 0.26
N LYS A 172 3.18 9.32 0.36
CA LYS A 172 2.44 9.01 1.59
C LYS A 172 1.16 8.24 1.27
N SER A 173 0.74 7.38 2.17
CA SER A 173 -0.64 6.90 2.24
C SER A 173 -1.21 7.08 3.64
N VAL A 174 -2.52 7.24 3.71
CA VAL A 174 -3.28 7.38 4.96
C VAL A 174 -4.38 6.35 4.97
N SER A 175 -4.47 5.57 6.04
CA SER A 175 -5.52 4.57 6.25
C SER A 175 -5.98 4.56 7.70
N THR A 176 -7.21 4.15 7.95
CA THR A 176 -7.77 4.01 9.30
C THR A 176 -7.63 2.58 9.77
N ARG A 177 -7.20 2.38 11.01
CA ARG A 177 -7.20 1.08 11.71
C ARG A 177 -7.98 1.18 13.01
N GLN A 178 -8.68 0.13 13.36
CA GLN A 178 -9.30 0.01 14.68
C GLN A 178 -8.28 -0.49 15.70
N LEU A 179 -8.05 0.32 16.73
CA LEU A 179 -7.25 -0.06 17.91
C LEU A 179 -8.12 0.13 19.15
N GLN A 180 -8.37 -0.94 19.89
CA GLN A 180 -9.21 -0.93 21.11
C GLN A 180 -10.60 -0.30 20.88
N GLY A 181 -11.21 -0.55 19.69
CA GLY A 181 -12.53 -0.02 19.34
C GLY A 181 -12.55 1.45 18.90
N GLN A 182 -11.39 2.09 18.77
CA GLN A 182 -11.26 3.45 18.23
C GLN A 182 -10.64 3.42 16.84
N ASP A 183 -11.17 4.24 15.94
CA ASP A 183 -10.60 4.44 14.62
C ASP A 183 -9.39 5.38 14.73
N ILE A 184 -8.22 4.84 14.38
CA ILE A 184 -6.94 5.56 14.42
C ILE A 184 -6.38 5.69 13.02
N GLU A 185 -6.03 6.92 12.65
CA GLU A 185 -5.36 7.20 11.38
C GLU A 185 -3.89 6.80 11.45
N ILE A 186 -3.46 6.04 10.45
CA ILE A 186 -2.07 5.65 10.25
C ILE A 186 -1.58 6.28 8.96
N GLU A 187 -0.60 7.15 9.08
CA GLU A 187 0.14 7.69 7.95
C GLU A 187 1.35 6.80 7.65
N THR A 188 1.54 6.40 6.41
CA THR A 188 2.73 5.67 5.96
C THR A 188 3.47 6.49 4.92
N PHE A 189 4.70 6.86 5.21
CA PHE A 189 5.62 7.55 4.30
C PHE A 189 6.51 6.53 3.61
N TYR A 190 6.78 6.74 2.32
CA TYR A 190 7.57 5.84 1.48
C TYR A 190 8.81 6.55 0.98
N SER A 191 9.97 5.92 1.17
CA SER A 191 11.27 6.49 0.75
C SER A 191 12.26 5.41 0.31
N ASP A 192 13.45 5.81 -0.12
CA ASP A 192 14.52 4.93 -0.64
C ASP A 192 13.98 3.98 -1.72
N ILE A 193 13.42 4.56 -2.81
CA ILE A 193 12.89 3.78 -3.92
C ILE A 193 14.04 3.19 -4.72
N LYS A 194 14.13 1.85 -4.79
CA LYS A 194 15.14 1.12 -5.57
C LYS A 194 14.51 0.44 -6.78
N ASP A 195 15.30 0.40 -7.84
CA ASP A 195 14.95 -0.27 -9.10
C ASP A 195 15.53 -1.69 -9.14
N PHE A 196 14.68 -2.65 -9.43
CA PHE A 196 15.00 -4.04 -9.60
C PHE A 196 14.60 -4.49 -11.02
N ASN A 197 15.46 -4.23 -11.99
CA ASN A 197 15.22 -4.55 -13.41
C ASN A 197 13.92 -3.93 -13.96
N GLY A 198 13.69 -2.65 -13.66
CA GLY A 198 12.52 -1.89 -14.07
C GLY A 198 11.33 -1.95 -13.11
N LEU A 199 11.39 -2.77 -12.08
CA LEU A 199 10.41 -2.80 -10.99
C LEU A 199 10.91 -1.98 -9.80
N LYS A 200 10.15 -1.00 -9.37
CA LYS A 200 10.55 -0.12 -8.28
C LYS A 200 9.81 -0.44 -6.98
N PHE A 201 10.56 -0.48 -5.90
CA PHE A 201 10.03 -0.72 -4.56
C PHE A 201 10.56 0.31 -3.57
N PRO A 202 9.70 0.87 -2.67
CA PRO A 202 10.17 1.64 -1.55
C PRO A 202 10.82 0.72 -0.52
N MET A 203 12.08 0.98 -0.19
CA MET A 203 12.83 0.18 0.78
C MET A 203 12.60 0.62 2.21
N VAL A 204 12.11 1.84 2.41
CA VAL A 204 11.78 2.38 3.73
C VAL A 204 10.32 2.78 3.79
N ARG A 205 9.64 2.37 4.86
CA ARG A 205 8.28 2.80 5.21
C ARG A 205 8.28 3.29 6.65
N THR A 206 8.02 4.57 6.84
CA THR A 206 7.89 5.17 8.18
C THR A 206 6.42 5.37 8.49
N GLN A 207 5.95 4.77 9.58
CA GLN A 207 4.55 4.86 10.00
C GLN A 207 4.41 5.82 11.17
N LYS A 208 3.49 6.78 11.02
CA LYS A 208 3.13 7.74 12.06
C LYS A 208 1.69 7.51 12.52
N MET A 209 1.47 7.68 13.79
CA MET A 209 0.17 7.70 14.45
C MET A 209 0.08 8.98 15.27
N GLN A 210 -0.95 9.80 15.03
CA GLN A 210 -1.09 11.12 15.67
C GLN A 210 0.18 12.00 15.53
N GLY A 211 0.80 11.96 14.34
CA GLY A 211 2.03 12.71 14.04
C GLY A 211 3.33 12.13 14.63
N GLN A 212 3.26 11.09 15.47
CA GLN A 212 4.44 10.45 16.08
C GLN A 212 4.83 9.19 15.32
N VAL A 213 6.13 9.01 15.05
CA VAL A 213 6.66 7.77 14.48
C VAL A 213 6.53 6.66 15.52
N PHE A 214 5.77 5.63 15.20
CA PHE A 214 5.63 4.45 16.06
C PHE A 214 6.32 3.21 15.48
N GLN A 215 6.55 3.21 14.15
CA GLN A 215 7.20 2.09 13.47
C GLN A 215 7.93 2.56 12.21
N GLU A 216 9.11 1.96 11.97
CA GLU A 216 9.83 2.09 10.70
C GLU A 216 10.17 0.69 10.18
N ILE A 217 9.93 0.44 8.89
CA ILE A 217 10.24 -0.81 8.22
C ILE A 217 11.31 -0.52 7.19
N LYS A 218 12.48 -1.16 7.33
CA LYS A 218 13.59 -1.10 6.36
C LYS A 218 13.75 -2.46 5.69
N ILE A 219 13.57 -2.50 4.40
CA ILE A 219 13.81 -3.70 3.58
C ILE A 219 15.30 -3.75 3.22
N ALA A 220 15.95 -4.85 3.54
CA ALA A 220 17.34 -5.07 3.21
C ALA A 220 17.50 -5.80 1.86
N THR A 221 16.70 -6.85 1.63
CA THR A 221 16.74 -7.63 0.38
C THR A 221 15.34 -7.88 -0.17
N ILE A 222 15.25 -7.95 -1.49
CA ILE A 222 14.08 -8.45 -2.21
C ILE A 222 14.57 -9.50 -3.21
N GLU A 223 13.99 -10.70 -3.14
CA GLU A 223 14.28 -11.80 -4.05
C GLU A 223 12.97 -12.20 -4.76
N PHE A 224 13.02 -12.29 -6.10
CA PHE A 224 11.87 -12.65 -6.92
C PHE A 224 11.98 -14.05 -7.48
N ASN A 225 10.84 -14.71 -7.64
CA ASN A 225 10.72 -16.03 -8.26
C ASN A 225 11.57 -17.11 -7.59
N VAL A 226 11.87 -16.95 -6.31
CA VAL A 226 12.55 -17.97 -5.51
C VAL A 226 11.57 -19.07 -5.11
N PRO A 227 12.03 -20.35 -5.00
CA PRO A 227 11.19 -21.43 -4.49
C PRO A 227 10.70 -21.12 -3.07
N ILE A 228 9.40 -21.25 -2.84
CA ILE A 228 8.78 -21.14 -1.53
C ILE A 228 7.97 -22.42 -1.28
N ASP A 229 8.25 -23.13 -0.18
CA ASP A 229 7.44 -24.29 0.22
C ASP A 229 6.07 -23.80 0.72
N GLU A 230 4.99 -24.21 0.05
CA GLU A 230 3.64 -23.80 0.43
C GLU A 230 3.24 -24.25 1.84
N LYS A 231 3.90 -25.26 2.41
CA LYS A 231 3.61 -25.77 3.75
C LYS A 231 3.90 -24.73 4.85
N ILE A 232 4.79 -23.76 4.60
CA ILE A 232 5.08 -22.72 5.58
C ILE A 232 3.88 -21.85 5.92
N PHE A 233 2.88 -21.79 5.04
CA PHE A 233 1.66 -21.01 5.25
C PHE A 233 0.59 -21.78 6.01
N ASP A 234 0.70 -23.10 6.13
CA ASP A 234 -0.26 -23.94 6.81
C ASP A 234 -0.08 -23.81 8.35
N LYS A 235 -1.14 -24.10 9.10
CA LYS A 235 -1.04 -24.23 10.57
C LYS A 235 -0.20 -25.47 10.88
N SER A 236 0.88 -25.31 11.58
CA SER A 236 1.77 -26.40 12.03
C SER A 236 1.72 -26.58 13.54
#